data_431ae74a2a7294b3fc6207c95bfbd360
#
_entry.id   431ae74a2a7294b3fc6207c95bfbd360
#
_cell.length_a   1.000
_cell.length_b   1.000
_cell.length_c   1.000
_cell.angle_alpha   90.00
_cell.angle_beta   90.00
_cell.angle_gamma   90.00
#
_symmetry.space_group_name_H-M   'P 1'
#
loop_
_entity.id
_entity.type
_entity.pdbx_description
1 polymer ?
#
loop_
_entity_poly.entity_id
_entity_poly.type
_entity_poly.pdbx_seq_one_letter_code
_entity_poly.pdbx_strand_id
1 'polypeptide(L)'
;MKKFVALALISLCLSSCNLIFNRYKHSAPKPEVYFPDGLELQMATAIYNDKPRAIRKLIKEGVDLNHVSKGGMTYLYYALLNHNYDVMELLLKHGADPNIHSEFYTNPEYHKRGYSDDQTDATCLEYASHKYFDIKYMKLLIKYGANVNDTTSIGPIWGALRDESHGREKLKYLVEQGLNLNYSQTGTPAICGQALIYEWDMVLFLMDLGADPLA
;
A
#
# COMPACT_ATOMS: atom_id res chain seq x y z
N MET A 1 19.06 37.97 -20.15
CA MET A 1 19.05 37.68 -18.69
C MET A 1 17.79 37.01 -18.20
N LYS A 2 16.56 37.45 -18.47
CA LYS A 2 15.31 36.83 -17.94
C LYS A 2 15.11 35.36 -18.35
N LYS A 3 15.52 34.92 -19.55
CA LYS A 3 15.43 33.52 -20.01
C LYS A 3 16.40 32.56 -19.27
N PHE A 4 17.57 33.03 -18.88
CA PHE A 4 18.54 32.24 -18.11
C PHE A 4 18.13 32.05 -16.65
N VAL A 5 17.48 33.04 -16.06
CA VAL A 5 16.94 32.95 -14.69
C VAL A 5 15.76 31.98 -14.64
N ALA A 6 14.89 31.96 -15.66
CA ALA A 6 13.77 31.00 -15.73
C ALA A 6 14.27 29.56 -15.89
N LEU A 7 15.30 29.30 -16.71
CA LEU A 7 15.91 27.99 -16.86
C LEU A 7 16.61 27.51 -15.58
N ALA A 8 17.28 28.41 -14.87
CA ALA A 8 17.90 28.08 -13.58
C ALA A 8 16.86 27.77 -12.50
N LEU A 9 15.73 28.47 -12.45
CA LEU A 9 14.63 28.20 -11.52
C LEU A 9 13.93 26.88 -11.84
N ILE A 10 13.73 26.54 -13.11
CA ILE A 10 13.17 25.24 -13.52
C ILE A 10 14.13 24.11 -13.15
N SER A 11 15.43 24.28 -13.33
CA SER A 11 16.46 23.30 -12.93
C SER A 11 16.50 23.11 -11.41
N LEU A 12 16.36 24.18 -10.63
CA LEU A 12 16.27 24.13 -9.17
C LEU A 12 14.97 23.47 -8.67
N CYS A 13 13.83 23.72 -9.35
CA CYS A 13 12.59 23.04 -9.04
C CYS A 13 12.65 21.54 -9.36
N LEU A 14 13.25 21.16 -10.49
CA LEU A 14 13.43 19.75 -10.87
C LEU A 14 14.41 19.03 -9.93
N SER A 15 15.46 19.68 -9.47
CA SER A 15 16.38 19.10 -8.47
C SER A 15 15.75 19.01 -7.07
N SER A 16 14.93 19.98 -6.68
CA SER A 16 14.16 19.92 -5.41
C SER A 16 13.08 18.85 -5.46
N CYS A 17 12.36 18.72 -6.58
CA CYS A 17 11.42 17.62 -6.78
C CYS A 17 12.13 16.25 -6.73
N ASN A 18 13.29 16.10 -7.37
CA ASN A 18 14.07 14.87 -7.30
C ASN A 18 14.60 14.57 -5.89
N LEU A 19 14.97 15.59 -5.12
CA LEU A 19 15.39 15.44 -3.72
C LEU A 19 14.20 15.07 -2.81
N ILE A 20 13.03 15.64 -3.04
CA ILE A 20 11.80 15.27 -2.32
C ILE A 20 11.36 13.87 -2.73
N PHE A 21 11.35 13.53 -4.03
CA PHE A 21 11.04 12.20 -4.52
C PHE A 21 12.01 11.12 -4.00
N ASN A 22 13.32 11.40 -3.93
CA ASN A 22 14.31 10.50 -3.33
C ASN A 22 14.15 10.34 -1.81
N ARG A 23 13.58 11.33 -1.11
CA ARG A 23 13.34 11.24 0.34
C ARG A 23 12.19 10.28 0.67
N TYR A 24 11.21 10.13 -0.23
CA TYR A 24 10.13 9.14 -0.11
C TYR A 24 10.50 7.78 -0.69
N LYS A 25 11.55 7.69 -1.51
CA LYS A 25 11.96 6.47 -2.20
C LYS A 25 12.52 5.39 -1.27
N HIS A 26 12.80 5.70 -0.01
CA HIS A 26 13.34 4.78 0.99
C HIS A 26 12.66 4.96 2.35
N SER A 27 11.31 5.00 2.37
CA SER A 27 10.57 4.95 3.62
C SER A 27 10.52 3.54 4.20
N ALA A 28 10.67 2.52 3.35
CA ALA A 28 10.76 1.15 3.79
C ALA A 28 12.10 0.86 4.47
N PRO A 29 12.13 0.03 5.52
CA PRO A 29 13.36 -0.49 6.10
C PRO A 29 14.21 -1.22 5.06
N LYS A 30 15.52 -1.34 5.34
CA LYS A 30 16.43 -2.10 4.49
C LYS A 30 15.98 -3.55 4.30
N PRO A 31 16.29 -4.18 3.15
CA PRO A 31 15.82 -5.53 2.83
C PRO A 31 16.14 -6.58 3.90
N GLU A 32 17.31 -6.47 4.53
CA GLU A 32 17.81 -7.43 5.53
C GLU A 32 16.92 -7.54 6.77
N VAL A 33 16.05 -6.53 6.99
CA VAL A 33 15.11 -6.51 8.11
C VAL A 33 14.04 -7.61 7.95
N TYR A 34 13.57 -7.81 6.72
CA TYR A 34 12.47 -8.73 6.42
C TYR A 34 12.92 -9.98 5.67
N PHE A 35 14.02 -9.88 4.92
CA PHE A 35 14.56 -10.92 4.04
C PHE A 35 16.01 -11.20 4.45
N PRO A 36 16.25 -12.12 5.39
CA PRO A 36 17.54 -12.20 6.09
C PRO A 36 18.70 -12.69 5.23
N ASP A 37 18.46 -13.57 4.25
CA ASP A 37 19.54 -14.17 3.46
C ASP A 37 19.12 -14.73 2.08
N GLY A 38 20.07 -15.29 1.36
CA GLY A 38 19.84 -16.08 0.15
C GLY A 38 19.23 -15.33 -1.02
N LEU A 39 18.41 -16.05 -1.79
CA LEU A 39 17.71 -15.50 -2.96
C LEU A 39 16.63 -14.49 -2.55
N GLU A 40 16.06 -14.65 -1.37
CA GLU A 40 15.07 -13.73 -0.84
C GLU A 40 15.66 -12.34 -0.66
N LEU A 41 16.82 -12.24 -0.02
CA LEU A 41 17.53 -10.98 0.17
C LEU A 41 17.96 -10.37 -1.17
N GLN A 42 18.40 -11.20 -2.13
CA GLN A 42 18.78 -10.71 -3.47
C GLN A 42 17.58 -10.08 -4.18
N MET A 43 16.39 -10.73 -4.13
CA MET A 43 15.17 -10.21 -4.73
C MET A 43 14.75 -8.90 -4.04
N ALA A 44 14.67 -8.89 -2.72
CA ALA A 44 14.30 -7.70 -1.95
C ALA A 44 15.29 -6.55 -2.17
N THR A 45 16.59 -6.84 -2.26
CA THR A 45 17.62 -5.84 -2.59
C THR A 45 17.44 -5.28 -4.01
N ALA A 46 17.06 -6.12 -4.96
CA ALA A 46 16.76 -5.67 -6.32
C ALA A 46 15.51 -4.78 -6.37
N ILE A 47 14.49 -5.08 -5.57
CA ILE A 47 13.28 -4.26 -5.40
C ILE A 47 13.65 -2.91 -4.78
N TYR A 48 14.36 -2.92 -3.65
CA TYR A 48 14.79 -1.73 -2.91
C TYR A 48 15.59 -0.75 -3.78
N ASN A 49 16.49 -1.28 -4.60
CA ASN A 49 17.35 -0.50 -5.49
C ASN A 49 16.75 -0.21 -6.86
N ASP A 50 15.47 -0.56 -7.09
CA ASP A 50 14.78 -0.37 -8.37
C ASP A 50 15.57 -0.95 -9.56
N LYS A 51 15.83 -2.26 -9.52
CA LYS A 51 16.61 -2.98 -10.52
C LYS A 51 15.76 -3.97 -11.32
N PRO A 52 14.89 -3.53 -12.25
CA PRO A 52 13.93 -4.41 -12.93
C PRO A 52 14.60 -5.52 -13.76
N ARG A 53 15.84 -5.31 -14.25
CA ARG A 53 16.58 -6.37 -14.94
C ARG A 53 17.00 -7.49 -13.99
N ALA A 54 17.45 -7.17 -12.78
CA ALA A 54 17.81 -8.16 -11.77
C ALA A 54 16.57 -8.92 -11.29
N ILE A 55 15.45 -8.22 -11.07
CA ILE A 55 14.16 -8.82 -10.70
C ILE A 55 13.73 -9.85 -11.76
N ARG A 56 13.72 -9.48 -13.06
CA ARG A 56 13.37 -10.42 -14.14
C ARG A 56 14.30 -11.63 -14.21
N LYS A 57 15.59 -11.45 -13.90
CA LYS A 57 16.55 -12.56 -13.85
C LYS A 57 16.18 -13.54 -12.74
N LEU A 58 15.95 -13.04 -11.52
CA LEU A 58 15.58 -13.83 -10.36
C LEU A 58 14.23 -14.56 -10.54
N ILE A 59 13.25 -13.92 -11.18
CA ILE A 59 11.99 -14.57 -11.58
C ILE A 59 12.23 -15.76 -12.52
N LYS A 60 13.11 -15.60 -13.50
CA LYS A 60 13.49 -16.70 -14.43
C LYS A 60 14.27 -17.82 -13.73
N GLU A 61 14.97 -17.52 -12.66
CA GLU A 61 15.67 -18.49 -11.81
C GLU A 61 14.71 -19.23 -10.86
N GLY A 62 13.41 -18.90 -10.89
CA GLY A 62 12.37 -19.62 -10.18
C GLY A 62 12.13 -19.12 -8.75
N VAL A 63 12.47 -17.88 -8.44
CA VAL A 63 12.09 -17.29 -7.14
C VAL A 63 10.58 -17.28 -7.02
N ASP A 64 10.07 -17.86 -5.92
CA ASP A 64 8.64 -17.84 -5.60
C ASP A 64 8.21 -16.43 -5.18
N LEU A 65 7.40 -15.78 -6.03
CA LEU A 65 6.92 -14.42 -5.79
C LEU A 65 5.87 -14.32 -4.68
N ASN A 66 5.28 -15.45 -4.32
CA ASN A 66 4.21 -15.55 -3.34
C ASN A 66 4.70 -16.04 -1.96
N HIS A 67 6.00 -16.24 -1.85
CA HIS A 67 6.62 -16.56 -0.58
C HIS A 67 6.47 -15.42 0.42
N VAL A 68 6.05 -15.76 1.64
CA VAL A 68 6.09 -14.86 2.80
C VAL A 68 7.41 -15.11 3.53
N SER A 69 8.24 -14.11 3.62
CA SER A 69 9.55 -14.20 4.26
C SER A 69 9.44 -14.51 5.75
N LYS A 70 10.53 -14.92 6.39
CA LYS A 70 10.59 -15.09 7.85
C LYS A 70 10.30 -13.78 8.62
N GLY A 71 10.46 -12.64 7.98
CA GLY A 71 10.07 -11.35 8.51
C GLY A 71 8.60 -10.98 8.27
N GLY A 72 7.80 -11.92 7.74
CA GLY A 72 6.36 -11.74 7.52
C GLY A 72 5.99 -10.90 6.29
N MET A 73 6.94 -10.63 5.38
CA MET A 73 6.73 -9.72 4.26
C MET A 73 6.76 -10.43 2.91
N THR A 74 5.82 -10.06 2.00
CA THR A 74 5.87 -10.45 0.59
C THR A 74 6.69 -9.44 -0.22
N TYR A 75 7.22 -9.85 -1.38
CA TYR A 75 7.92 -8.95 -2.30
C TYR A 75 7.00 -7.86 -2.85
N LEU A 76 5.74 -8.18 -3.11
CA LEU A 76 4.76 -7.21 -3.60
C LEU A 76 4.50 -6.12 -2.56
N TYR A 77 4.32 -6.51 -1.30
CA TYR A 77 4.13 -5.55 -0.22
C TYR A 77 5.38 -4.70 0.02
N TYR A 78 6.56 -5.30 -0.07
CA TYR A 78 7.82 -4.57 0.04
C TYR A 78 8.01 -3.55 -1.10
N ALA A 79 7.60 -3.89 -2.32
CA ALA A 79 7.58 -2.94 -3.44
C ALA A 79 6.58 -1.79 -3.20
N LEU A 80 5.42 -2.07 -2.58
CA LEU A 80 4.45 -1.05 -2.17
C LEU A 80 5.04 -0.09 -1.13
N LEU A 81 5.68 -0.60 -0.07
CA LEU A 81 6.36 0.22 0.94
C LEU A 81 7.45 1.12 0.36
N ASN A 82 8.11 0.67 -0.69
CA ASN A 82 9.10 1.47 -1.42
C ASN A 82 8.48 2.43 -2.44
N HIS A 83 7.15 2.53 -2.52
CA HIS A 83 6.42 3.34 -3.51
C HIS A 83 6.84 3.04 -4.97
N ASN A 84 7.27 1.81 -5.25
CA ASN A 84 7.79 1.42 -6.55
C ASN A 84 6.69 0.82 -7.43
N TYR A 85 5.90 1.69 -8.06
CA TYR A 85 4.78 1.31 -8.92
C TYR A 85 5.19 0.36 -10.05
N ASP A 86 6.30 0.66 -10.74
CA ASP A 86 6.74 -0.12 -11.91
C ASP A 86 7.20 -1.53 -11.50
N VAL A 87 7.83 -1.66 -10.35
CA VAL A 87 8.20 -2.98 -9.81
C VAL A 87 6.97 -3.74 -9.34
N MET A 88 6.00 -3.08 -8.70
CA MET A 88 4.73 -3.73 -8.35
C MET A 88 4.05 -4.29 -9.60
N GLU A 89 3.92 -3.48 -10.66
CA GLU A 89 3.34 -3.96 -11.91
C GLU A 89 4.14 -5.11 -12.52
N LEU A 90 5.47 -5.07 -12.43
CA LEU A 90 6.33 -6.16 -12.89
C LEU A 90 6.08 -7.46 -12.13
N LEU A 91 6.01 -7.40 -10.78
CA LEU A 91 5.75 -8.56 -9.93
C LEU A 91 4.37 -9.15 -10.21
N LEU A 92 3.33 -8.31 -10.28
CA LEU A 92 1.95 -8.71 -10.58
C LEU A 92 1.82 -9.36 -11.95
N LYS A 93 2.47 -8.82 -13.00
CA LYS A 93 2.53 -9.42 -14.34
C LYS A 93 3.16 -10.81 -14.37
N HIS A 94 4.01 -11.14 -13.39
CA HIS A 94 4.67 -12.43 -13.30
C HIS A 94 4.04 -13.35 -12.24
N GLY A 95 2.84 -13.02 -11.74
CA GLY A 95 2.05 -13.92 -10.89
C GLY A 95 2.20 -13.69 -9.38
N ALA A 96 2.69 -12.52 -8.96
CA ALA A 96 2.55 -12.14 -7.56
C ALA A 96 1.06 -11.97 -7.22
N ASP A 97 0.61 -12.64 -6.15
CA ASP A 97 -0.77 -12.58 -5.68
C ASP A 97 -0.95 -11.37 -4.75
N PRO A 98 -1.83 -10.41 -5.10
CA PRO A 98 -2.07 -9.22 -4.27
C PRO A 98 -2.86 -9.52 -2.98
N ASN A 99 -3.41 -10.73 -2.83
CA ASN A 99 -4.25 -11.13 -1.71
C ASN A 99 -3.48 -11.80 -0.57
N ILE A 100 -2.19 -12.05 -0.76
CA ILE A 100 -1.39 -12.61 0.31
C ILE A 100 -1.16 -11.55 1.38
N HIS A 101 -1.48 -11.92 2.62
CA HIS A 101 -1.24 -11.10 3.79
C HIS A 101 0.25 -10.99 4.10
N SER A 102 0.64 -9.82 4.53
CA SER A 102 1.95 -9.57 5.13
C SER A 102 1.74 -9.24 6.61
N GLU A 103 2.35 -10.05 7.45
CA GLU A 103 2.31 -9.92 8.91
C GLU A 103 3.73 -9.56 9.41
N PHE A 104 3.99 -8.29 9.63
CA PHE A 104 5.32 -7.81 9.97
C PHE A 104 5.26 -6.59 10.90
N TYR A 105 6.38 -6.30 11.53
CA TYR A 105 6.54 -5.07 12.29
C TYR A 105 7.04 -3.93 11.41
N THR A 106 6.31 -2.83 11.35
CA THR A 106 6.67 -1.65 10.56
C THR A 106 7.96 -1.01 11.06
N ASN A 107 8.25 -1.14 12.35
CA ASN A 107 9.51 -0.74 12.96
C ASN A 107 10.02 -1.81 13.93
N PRO A 108 10.85 -2.79 13.45
CA PRO A 108 11.36 -3.86 14.30
C PRO A 108 12.15 -3.39 15.53
N GLU A 109 12.74 -2.19 15.51
CA GLU A 109 13.43 -1.63 16.68
C GLU A 109 12.44 -1.18 17.76
N TYR A 110 11.25 -0.69 17.39
CA TYR A 110 10.19 -0.39 18.37
C TYR A 110 9.63 -1.66 18.98
N HIS A 111 9.43 -2.69 18.16
CA HIS A 111 8.98 -4.00 18.66
C HIS A 111 9.95 -4.57 19.71
N LYS A 112 11.26 -4.54 19.47
CA LYS A 112 12.29 -4.93 20.45
C LYS A 112 12.21 -4.16 21.77
N ARG A 113 11.62 -2.95 21.76
CA ARG A 113 11.38 -2.11 22.95
C ARG A 113 10.03 -2.37 23.62
N GLY A 114 9.25 -3.36 23.14
CA GLY A 114 7.97 -3.77 23.72
C GLY A 114 6.76 -2.95 23.27
N TYR A 115 6.88 -2.18 22.19
CA TYR A 115 5.73 -1.53 21.56
C TYR A 115 5.04 -2.56 20.65
N SER A 116 3.76 -2.84 20.91
CA SER A 116 2.97 -3.85 20.16
C SER A 116 2.18 -3.26 18.98
N ASP A 117 2.05 -1.94 18.92
CA ASP A 117 1.10 -1.27 18.01
C ASP A 117 1.66 -1.07 16.58
N ASP A 118 2.86 -1.59 16.29
CA ASP A 118 3.49 -1.48 14.99
C ASP A 118 3.41 -2.76 14.14
N GLN A 119 2.70 -3.79 14.63
CA GLN A 119 2.42 -4.99 13.84
C GLN A 119 1.38 -4.68 12.76
N THR A 120 1.71 -5.04 11.53
CA THR A 120 0.81 -4.96 10.38
C THR A 120 0.42 -6.38 9.99
N ASP A 121 -0.87 -6.62 9.86
CA ASP A 121 -1.45 -7.80 9.22
C ASP A 121 -2.45 -7.29 8.19
N ALA A 122 -2.01 -7.20 6.94
CA ALA A 122 -2.81 -6.56 5.91
C ALA A 122 -2.46 -7.09 4.51
N THR A 123 -3.41 -6.99 3.60
CA THR A 123 -3.15 -7.12 2.16
C THR A 123 -2.52 -5.84 1.59
N CYS A 124 -1.94 -5.97 0.40
CA CYS A 124 -1.43 -4.80 -0.32
C CYS A 124 -2.54 -3.77 -0.60
N LEU A 125 -3.78 -4.21 -0.90
CA LEU A 125 -4.89 -3.30 -1.20
C LEU A 125 -5.31 -2.51 0.02
N GLU A 126 -5.40 -3.15 1.18
CA GLU A 126 -5.71 -2.47 2.42
C GLU A 126 -4.70 -1.38 2.73
N TYR A 127 -3.41 -1.70 2.66
CA TYR A 127 -2.36 -0.72 2.94
C TYR A 127 -2.31 0.41 1.90
N ALA A 128 -2.53 0.10 0.61
CA ALA A 128 -2.59 1.09 -0.46
C ALA A 128 -3.78 2.05 -0.34
N SER A 129 -4.82 1.70 0.43
CA SER A 129 -5.96 2.57 0.68
C SER A 129 -5.65 3.75 1.62
N HIS A 130 -4.57 3.67 2.42
CA HIS A 130 -4.18 4.73 3.34
C HIS A 130 -3.72 6.01 2.62
N LYS A 131 -3.72 7.13 3.36
CA LYS A 131 -3.39 8.48 2.87
C LYS A 131 -2.01 8.66 2.23
N TYR A 132 -1.10 7.72 2.47
CA TYR A 132 0.27 7.78 1.94
C TYR A 132 0.40 7.35 0.48
N PHE A 133 -0.68 6.78 -0.09
CA PHE A 133 -0.67 6.22 -1.44
C PHE A 133 -1.68 6.91 -2.35
N ASP A 134 -1.23 7.18 -3.57
CA ASP A 134 -2.11 7.59 -4.67
C ASP A 134 -3.05 6.42 -5.05
N ILE A 135 -4.28 6.74 -5.45
CA ILE A 135 -5.30 5.77 -5.87
C ILE A 135 -4.83 4.83 -7.01
N LYS A 136 -3.80 5.24 -7.77
CA LYS A 136 -3.22 4.40 -8.83
C LYS A 136 -2.70 3.06 -8.32
N TYR A 137 -2.21 2.99 -7.07
CA TYR A 137 -1.75 1.73 -6.46
C TYR A 137 -2.92 0.79 -6.23
N MET A 138 -4.05 1.29 -5.73
CA MET A 138 -5.28 0.50 -5.58
C MET A 138 -5.79 0.00 -6.93
N LYS A 139 -5.84 0.90 -7.94
CA LYS A 139 -6.23 0.56 -9.31
C LYS A 139 -5.36 -0.53 -9.91
N LEU A 140 -4.05 -0.48 -9.67
CA LEU A 140 -3.13 -1.50 -10.11
C LEU A 140 -3.43 -2.85 -9.45
N LEU A 141 -3.53 -2.88 -8.13
CA LEU A 141 -3.78 -4.10 -7.36
C LEU A 141 -5.11 -4.76 -7.76
N ILE A 142 -6.19 -3.97 -7.86
CA ILE A 142 -7.52 -4.45 -8.25
C ILE A 142 -7.51 -4.98 -9.69
N LYS A 143 -6.83 -4.31 -10.62
CA LYS A 143 -6.62 -4.79 -12.00
C LYS A 143 -6.01 -6.20 -12.03
N TYR A 144 -5.18 -6.55 -11.06
CA TYR A 144 -4.54 -7.87 -10.95
C TYR A 144 -5.20 -8.79 -9.91
N GLY A 145 -6.46 -8.51 -9.55
CA GLY A 145 -7.31 -9.43 -8.79
C GLY A 145 -7.26 -9.26 -7.27
N ALA A 146 -6.83 -8.09 -6.77
CA ALA A 146 -6.97 -7.81 -5.35
C ALA A 146 -8.44 -7.82 -4.93
N ASN A 147 -8.75 -8.53 -3.84
CA ASN A 147 -10.10 -8.67 -3.32
C ASN A 147 -10.46 -7.42 -2.49
N VAL A 148 -11.46 -6.68 -2.96
CA VAL A 148 -11.96 -5.48 -2.25
C VAL A 148 -12.77 -5.81 -0.99
N ASN A 149 -13.24 -7.06 -0.89
CA ASN A 149 -14.03 -7.58 0.23
C ASN A 149 -13.25 -8.64 1.02
N ASP A 150 -11.95 -8.46 1.20
CA ASP A 150 -11.19 -9.34 2.05
C ASP A 150 -11.74 -9.29 3.48
N THR A 151 -12.03 -10.47 4.03
CA THR A 151 -12.64 -10.64 5.35
C THR A 151 -11.65 -11.08 6.41
N THR A 152 -10.40 -11.28 6.03
CA THR A 152 -9.35 -11.74 6.94
C THR A 152 -8.62 -10.58 7.62
N SER A 153 -8.84 -9.36 7.14
CA SER A 153 -8.33 -8.12 7.74
C SER A 153 -9.44 -7.07 7.86
N ILE A 154 -9.13 -5.90 8.41
CA ILE A 154 -10.12 -4.82 8.56
C ILE A 154 -10.57 -4.24 7.21
N GLY A 155 -9.84 -4.54 6.14
CA GLY A 155 -10.18 -4.19 4.76
C GLY A 155 -9.84 -2.75 4.34
N PRO A 156 -9.87 -2.50 3.02
CA PRO A 156 -9.42 -1.23 2.44
C PRO A 156 -10.30 -0.03 2.78
N ILE A 157 -11.53 -0.26 3.27
CA ILE A 157 -12.46 0.81 3.65
C ILE A 157 -11.87 1.71 4.75
N TRP A 158 -11.22 1.11 5.75
CA TRP A 158 -10.70 1.85 6.90
C TRP A 158 -9.49 2.72 6.57
N GLY A 159 -8.64 2.28 5.65
CA GLY A 159 -7.55 3.11 5.13
C GLY A 159 -8.07 4.33 4.37
N ALA A 160 -9.09 4.12 3.53
CA ALA A 160 -9.74 5.20 2.78
C ALA A 160 -10.48 6.19 3.69
N LEU A 161 -11.17 5.72 4.74
CA LEU A 161 -11.85 6.59 5.72
C LEU A 161 -10.88 7.50 6.48
N ARG A 162 -9.63 7.07 6.68
CA ARG A 162 -8.58 7.86 7.35
C ARG A 162 -7.82 8.80 6.41
N ASP A 163 -8.11 8.79 5.12
CA ASP A 163 -7.50 9.69 4.14
C ASP A 163 -8.37 10.94 3.94
N GLU A 164 -8.10 11.98 4.72
CA GLU A 164 -8.84 13.24 4.68
C GLU A 164 -8.81 13.92 3.31
N SER A 165 -7.75 13.69 2.52
CA SER A 165 -7.53 14.37 1.23
C SER A 165 -8.21 13.67 0.06
N HIS A 166 -8.12 12.34 -0.01
CA HIS A 166 -8.53 11.53 -1.16
C HIS A 166 -9.47 10.38 -0.79
N GLY A 167 -9.85 10.26 0.47
CA GLY A 167 -10.64 9.13 0.98
C GLY A 167 -11.98 8.96 0.27
N ARG A 168 -12.68 10.06 -0.03
CA ARG A 168 -13.96 10.01 -0.76
C ARG A 168 -13.78 9.48 -2.20
N GLU A 169 -12.70 9.83 -2.88
CA GLU A 169 -12.38 9.31 -4.22
C GLU A 169 -12.07 7.81 -4.15
N LYS A 170 -11.26 7.39 -3.17
CA LYS A 170 -10.93 5.98 -2.93
C LYS A 170 -12.16 5.15 -2.59
N LEU A 171 -13.04 5.65 -1.71
CA LEU A 171 -14.28 4.97 -1.34
C LEU A 171 -15.21 4.80 -2.53
N LYS A 172 -15.43 5.84 -3.34
CA LYS A 172 -16.21 5.73 -4.58
C LYS A 172 -15.66 4.64 -5.48
N TYR A 173 -14.34 4.66 -5.72
CA TYR A 173 -13.70 3.67 -6.56
C TYR A 173 -13.85 2.25 -6.00
N LEU A 174 -13.66 2.05 -4.69
CA LEU A 174 -13.86 0.74 -4.06
C LEU A 174 -15.30 0.23 -4.22
N VAL A 175 -16.30 1.11 -4.04
CA VAL A 175 -17.72 0.75 -4.23
C VAL A 175 -18.00 0.40 -5.70
N GLU A 176 -17.46 1.14 -6.66
CA GLU A 176 -17.52 0.82 -8.09
C GLU A 176 -16.89 -0.56 -8.41
N GLN A 177 -15.94 -1.01 -7.61
CA GLN A 177 -15.31 -2.33 -7.71
C GLN A 177 -16.04 -3.42 -6.88
N GLY A 178 -17.18 -3.09 -6.27
CA GLY A 178 -18.02 -4.05 -5.56
C GLY A 178 -17.75 -4.17 -4.06
N LEU A 179 -17.13 -3.15 -3.43
CA LEU A 179 -16.98 -3.12 -1.97
C LEU A 179 -18.33 -3.18 -1.27
N ASN A 180 -18.50 -4.13 -0.35
CA ASN A 180 -19.65 -4.21 0.53
C ASN A 180 -19.46 -3.26 1.74
N LEU A 181 -20.17 -2.13 1.73
CA LEU A 181 -20.11 -1.12 2.78
C LEU A 181 -20.71 -1.58 4.13
N ASN A 182 -21.54 -2.62 4.09
CA ASN A 182 -22.24 -3.13 5.27
C ASN A 182 -21.49 -4.27 5.96
N TYR A 183 -20.40 -4.74 5.38
CA TYR A 183 -19.56 -5.75 6.00
C TYR A 183 -18.67 -5.14 7.08
N SER A 184 -18.52 -5.87 8.18
CA SER A 184 -17.55 -5.56 9.23
C SER A 184 -17.02 -6.83 9.86
N GLN A 185 -15.71 -6.98 9.88
CA GLN A 185 -15.03 -8.04 10.62
C GLN A 185 -15.24 -7.92 12.13
N THR A 186 -15.36 -6.69 12.64
CA THR A 186 -15.51 -6.40 14.07
C THR A 186 -16.96 -6.38 14.54
N GLY A 187 -17.91 -6.61 13.63
CA GLY A 187 -19.36 -6.49 13.91
C GLY A 187 -19.89 -5.06 13.91
N THR A 188 -19.03 -4.07 13.62
CA THR A 188 -19.45 -2.66 13.52
C THR A 188 -19.21 -2.15 12.09
N PRO A 189 -20.25 -1.99 11.27
CA PRO A 189 -20.10 -1.42 9.93
C PRO A 189 -19.42 -0.06 9.95
N ALA A 190 -18.74 0.29 8.85
CA ALA A 190 -17.99 1.53 8.76
C ALA A 190 -18.85 2.77 9.02
N ILE A 191 -20.10 2.77 8.57
CA ILE A 191 -21.07 3.86 8.81
C ILE A 191 -21.33 4.07 10.31
N CYS A 192 -21.50 2.98 11.08
CA CYS A 192 -21.67 3.06 12.53
C CYS A 192 -20.41 3.60 13.22
N GLY A 193 -19.21 3.17 12.76
CA GLY A 193 -17.94 3.68 13.27
C GLY A 193 -17.80 5.19 13.07
N GLN A 194 -18.20 5.71 11.90
CA GLN A 194 -18.18 7.16 11.63
C GLN A 194 -19.21 7.92 12.48
N ALA A 195 -20.39 7.35 12.70
CA ALA A 195 -21.41 7.96 13.57
C ALA A 195 -20.96 8.04 15.04
N LEU A 196 -20.24 7.03 15.55
CA LEU A 196 -19.70 7.02 16.90
C LEU A 196 -18.67 8.13 17.18
N ILE A 197 -17.94 8.56 16.16
CA ILE A 197 -16.97 9.66 16.25
C ILE A 197 -17.51 10.99 15.73
N TYR A 198 -18.83 11.07 15.50
CA TYR A 198 -19.55 12.28 15.06
C TYR A 198 -19.15 12.82 13.67
N GLU A 199 -18.60 11.98 12.79
CA GLU A 199 -18.25 12.34 11.40
C GLU A 199 -19.47 12.28 10.47
N TRP A 200 -20.46 13.12 10.72
CA TRP A 200 -21.76 13.09 10.02
C TRP A 200 -21.68 13.30 8.53
N ASP A 201 -20.76 14.13 8.05
CA ASP A 201 -20.55 14.33 6.60
C ASP A 201 -20.05 13.04 5.91
N MET A 202 -19.29 12.20 6.62
CA MET A 202 -18.87 10.91 6.13
C MET A 202 -20.00 9.88 6.22
N VAL A 203 -20.82 9.94 7.28
CA VAL A 203 -22.02 9.09 7.40
C VAL A 203 -22.95 9.32 6.22
N LEU A 204 -23.32 10.57 5.92
CA LEU A 204 -24.17 10.91 4.78
C LEU A 204 -23.54 10.47 3.46
N PHE A 205 -22.25 10.67 3.29
CA PHE A 205 -21.53 10.24 2.09
C PHE A 205 -21.54 8.71 1.93
N LEU A 206 -21.38 7.93 2.99
CA LEU A 206 -21.49 6.46 2.93
C LEU A 206 -22.91 6.01 2.60
N MET A 207 -23.94 6.69 3.12
CA MET A 207 -25.34 6.43 2.74
C MET A 207 -25.60 6.73 1.26
N ASP A 208 -25.05 7.82 0.72
CA ASP A 208 -25.13 8.15 -0.71
C ASP A 208 -24.45 7.07 -1.58
N LEU A 209 -23.44 6.39 -1.05
CA LEU A 209 -22.78 5.26 -1.70
C LEU A 209 -23.50 3.92 -1.51
N GLY A 210 -24.59 3.88 -0.74
CA GLY A 210 -25.43 2.69 -0.53
C GLY A 210 -25.15 1.92 0.77
N ALA A 211 -24.48 2.52 1.75
CA ALA A 211 -24.38 1.92 3.08
C ALA A 211 -25.75 1.92 3.77
N ASP A 212 -26.11 0.79 4.38
CA ASP A 212 -27.32 0.65 5.18
C ASP A 212 -27.05 1.08 6.62
N PRO A 213 -27.72 2.13 7.13
CA PRO A 213 -27.52 2.58 8.50
C PRO A 213 -28.11 1.61 9.56
N LEU A 214 -28.83 0.58 9.12
CA LEU A 214 -29.48 -0.42 9.99
C LEU A 214 -28.82 -1.82 9.87
N ALA A 215 -27.72 -1.94 9.11
CA ALA A 215 -27.02 -3.21 8.89
C ALA A 215 -26.32 -3.74 10.15
#